data_effde4aa7d17faf402356d1be9afbbc4
#
_entry.id   effde4aa7d17faf402356d1be9afbbc4
#
_cell.length_a   1.000
_cell.length_b   1.000
_cell.length_c   1.000
_cell.angle_alpha   90.00
_cell.angle_beta   90.00
_cell.angle_gamma   90.00
#
_symmetry.space_group_name_H-M   'P 1'
#
loop_
_entity.id
_entity.type
_entity.pdbx_description
1 polymer ?
#
loop_
_entity_poly.entity_id
_entity_poly.type
_entity_poly.pdbx_seq_one_letter_code
_entity_poly.pdbx_strand_id
1 'polypeptide(L)'
;MELSKINVKTPIVEIDGDEMTRIMWKVVKDQLLLPYLDMKTMYYDLQLKKRDETDDKITLEAAEAIKKYGVGVKCATITPNKDRVKEYNLKKEWSSPNGTIRAALDGTVFRAPILVKNIPPAVRTWKKPIHIGRHAYGDVYKNCEYKVPEAGKAEMVFTNAAGEELWRGTIQDFKGPGVIQGIHNTDKSISSFAKACFTYAYDQKLHVWFGAKDTISKVYDADFRKIFEEEYQKNWKSKFEEVGIEYFFTLIDDAVARIMKTEGGMLWACKNYDGDVMSDMLGSAYGSLAMMTSVLVSPQGFYEFEASHGTVQKHYYKYLKGEKTSSNSMALIFAWTGCLRKRGQLDKTPEVVAFAKKLEDAALETIEGGIMTGDLMIVATPDSRNRQVYTEEFIAEVAKKLKQKLE
;
A
#
# COMPACT_ATOMS: atom_id res chain seq x y z
N MET A 1 19.55 23.51 24.76
CA MET A 1 19.91 22.14 25.17
C MET A 1 19.74 21.25 23.96
N GLU A 2 20.75 20.46 23.60
CA GLU A 2 20.58 19.40 22.62
C GLU A 2 19.60 18.38 23.21
N LEU A 3 18.49 18.12 22.52
CA LEU A 3 17.53 17.09 22.93
C LEU A 3 18.24 15.74 22.85
N SER A 4 18.24 14.97 23.94
CA SER A 4 18.75 13.60 23.89
C SER A 4 17.92 12.78 22.90
N LYS A 5 18.60 12.05 21.99
CA LYS A 5 17.92 11.22 21.01
C LYS A 5 17.14 10.08 21.68
N ILE A 6 15.96 9.81 21.16
CA ILE A 6 15.12 8.68 21.57
C ILE A 6 15.70 7.39 20.98
N ASN A 7 15.95 6.40 21.81
CA ASN A 7 16.53 5.13 21.38
C ASN A 7 15.47 4.19 20.79
N VAL A 8 15.70 3.72 19.56
CA VAL A 8 14.90 2.67 18.90
C VAL A 8 15.62 1.34 19.11
N LYS A 9 15.14 0.51 20.04
CA LYS A 9 15.85 -0.67 20.55
C LYS A 9 16.17 -1.71 19.49
N THR A 10 15.18 -2.11 18.70
CA THR A 10 15.34 -3.14 17.67
C THR A 10 15.49 -2.49 16.29
N PRO A 11 16.43 -2.96 15.46
CA PRO A 11 16.59 -2.43 14.11
C PRO A 11 15.29 -2.46 13.28
N ILE A 12 15.13 -1.45 12.44
CA ILE A 12 14.08 -1.37 11.43
C ILE A 12 14.65 -1.83 10.08
N VAL A 13 13.91 -2.61 9.32
CA VAL A 13 14.29 -2.92 7.94
C VAL A 13 13.92 -1.72 7.07
N GLU A 14 14.93 -1.06 6.54
CA GLU A 14 14.77 0.08 5.64
C GLU A 14 15.00 -0.36 4.21
N ILE A 15 13.98 -0.18 3.36
CA ILE A 15 14.04 -0.53 1.95
C ILE A 15 13.95 0.76 1.14
N ASP A 16 15.08 1.14 0.55
CA ASP A 16 15.16 2.33 -0.30
C ASP A 16 14.63 2.04 -1.71
N GLY A 17 14.31 3.08 -2.48
CA GLY A 17 13.64 2.95 -3.75
C GLY A 17 14.24 3.80 -4.85
N ASP A 18 13.38 4.33 -5.72
CA ASP A 18 13.76 4.97 -6.97
C ASP A 18 13.30 6.43 -7.08
N GLU A 19 13.93 7.16 -7.99
CA GLU A 19 13.52 8.44 -8.55
C GLU A 19 13.24 9.53 -7.49
N MET A 20 12.18 10.34 -7.67
CA MET A 20 11.89 11.46 -6.77
C MET A 20 11.57 11.01 -5.35
N THR A 21 10.96 9.84 -5.18
CA THR A 21 10.66 9.31 -3.85
C THR A 21 11.92 8.98 -3.06
N ARG A 22 12.98 8.49 -3.69
CA ARG A 22 14.30 8.29 -3.06
C ARG A 22 14.90 9.62 -2.56
N ILE A 23 14.79 10.68 -3.35
CA ILE A 23 15.26 12.02 -2.96
C ILE A 23 14.49 12.51 -1.72
N MET A 24 13.16 12.44 -1.75
CA MET A 24 12.31 12.82 -0.63
C MET A 24 12.57 11.96 0.61
N TRP A 25 12.77 10.65 0.43
CA TRP A 25 13.07 9.69 1.50
C TRP A 25 14.29 10.10 2.30
N LYS A 26 15.35 10.47 1.61
CA LYS A 26 16.58 10.97 2.24
C LYS A 26 16.32 12.25 3.03
N VAL A 27 15.63 13.23 2.45
CA VAL A 27 15.33 14.52 3.12
C VAL A 27 14.47 14.31 4.35
N VAL A 28 13.45 13.45 4.29
CA VAL A 28 12.60 13.08 5.44
C VAL A 28 13.45 12.48 6.57
N LYS A 29 14.32 11.52 6.25
CA LYS A 29 15.22 10.93 7.25
C LYS A 29 16.13 11.97 7.89
N ASP A 30 16.83 12.75 7.08
CA ASP A 30 17.84 13.68 7.53
C ASP A 30 17.26 14.82 8.38
N GLN A 31 16.04 15.30 8.07
CA GLN A 31 15.45 16.43 8.75
C GLN A 31 14.45 16.07 9.85
N LEU A 32 13.72 14.96 9.69
CA LEU A 32 12.61 14.62 10.60
C LEU A 32 12.89 13.45 11.55
N LEU A 33 13.85 12.59 11.24
CA LEU A 33 14.09 11.38 12.03
C LEU A 33 15.45 11.39 12.72
N LEU A 34 16.53 11.45 11.96
CA LEU A 34 17.91 11.32 12.47
C LEU A 34 18.34 12.38 13.50
N PRO A 35 17.80 13.61 13.48
CA PRO A 35 18.08 14.56 14.56
C PRO A 35 17.55 14.13 15.93
N TYR A 36 16.47 13.33 15.97
CA TYR A 36 15.73 13.03 17.19
C TYR A 36 15.79 11.56 17.61
N LEU A 37 16.14 10.66 16.69
CA LEU A 37 16.17 9.23 16.93
C LEU A 37 17.59 8.67 16.86
N ASP A 38 17.92 7.83 17.83
CA ASP A 38 19.03 6.89 17.74
C ASP A 38 18.47 5.55 17.27
N MET A 39 18.53 5.30 15.97
CA MET A 39 17.97 4.09 15.35
C MET A 39 18.97 3.42 14.42
N LYS A 40 19.00 2.10 14.48
CA LYS A 40 19.73 1.27 13.54
C LYS A 40 18.77 0.78 12.47
N THR A 41 19.18 0.85 11.21
CA THR A 41 18.45 0.29 10.09
C THR A 41 19.21 -0.87 9.45
N MET A 42 18.47 -1.92 9.09
CA MET A 42 18.94 -2.95 8.16
C MET A 42 18.57 -2.44 6.77
N TYR A 43 19.55 -1.83 6.11
CA TYR A 43 19.33 -1.10 4.87
C TYR A 43 19.43 -2.00 3.64
N TYR A 44 18.43 -1.95 2.78
CA TYR A 44 18.36 -2.64 1.49
C TYR A 44 18.08 -1.62 0.38
N ASP A 45 19.01 -1.50 -0.56
CA ASP A 45 18.88 -0.62 -1.71
C ASP A 45 18.15 -1.35 -2.85
N LEU A 46 16.84 -1.11 -2.97
CA LEU A 46 16.02 -1.66 -4.05
C LEU A 46 15.91 -0.73 -5.27
N GLN A 47 16.87 0.20 -5.42
CA GLN A 47 16.99 0.95 -6.66
C GLN A 47 17.11 -0.01 -7.85
N LEU A 48 16.48 0.32 -8.96
CA LEU A 48 16.35 -0.55 -10.12
C LEU A 48 17.69 -1.12 -10.61
N LYS A 49 18.76 -0.30 -10.64
CA LYS A 49 20.11 -0.75 -11.02
C LYS A 49 20.67 -1.77 -10.03
N LYS A 50 20.45 -1.56 -8.71
CA LYS A 50 20.95 -2.47 -7.69
C LYS A 50 20.23 -3.82 -7.73
N ARG A 51 18.94 -3.81 -8.03
CA ARG A 51 18.16 -5.02 -8.27
C ARG A 51 18.67 -5.78 -9.50
N ASP A 52 18.96 -5.07 -10.58
CA ASP A 52 19.53 -5.67 -11.80
C ASP A 52 20.92 -6.30 -11.55
N GLU A 53 21.79 -5.63 -10.80
CA GLU A 53 23.11 -6.15 -10.39
C GLU A 53 23.01 -7.46 -9.60
N THR A 54 22.03 -7.57 -8.70
CA THR A 54 21.84 -8.71 -7.78
C THR A 54 20.91 -9.78 -8.34
N ASP A 55 20.50 -9.68 -9.60
CA ASP A 55 19.45 -10.54 -10.19
C ASP A 55 18.17 -10.58 -9.32
N ASP A 56 17.82 -9.43 -8.76
CA ASP A 56 16.67 -9.17 -7.85
C ASP A 56 16.68 -9.98 -6.54
N LYS A 57 17.78 -10.63 -6.18
CA LYS A 57 17.93 -11.38 -4.92
C LYS A 57 17.77 -10.49 -3.70
N ILE A 58 18.24 -9.24 -3.79
CA ILE A 58 18.13 -8.25 -2.71
C ILE A 58 16.68 -8.00 -2.26
N THR A 59 15.70 -8.16 -3.16
CA THR A 59 14.27 -8.03 -2.83
C THR A 59 13.81 -9.15 -1.88
N LEU A 60 14.23 -10.38 -2.12
CA LEU A 60 13.95 -11.51 -1.23
C LEU A 60 14.70 -11.40 0.10
N GLU A 61 15.96 -10.96 0.08
CA GLU A 61 16.75 -10.70 1.29
C GLU A 61 16.07 -9.65 2.18
N ALA A 62 15.52 -8.58 1.60
CA ALA A 62 14.76 -7.57 2.32
C ALA A 62 13.50 -8.16 2.97
N ALA A 63 12.76 -9.01 2.25
CA ALA A 63 11.58 -9.70 2.79
C ALA A 63 11.93 -10.64 3.95
N GLU A 64 13.00 -11.40 3.83
CA GLU A 64 13.50 -12.26 4.93
C GLU A 64 13.97 -11.45 6.14
N ALA A 65 14.57 -10.28 5.91
CA ALA A 65 14.91 -9.36 7.00
C ALA A 65 13.65 -8.86 7.73
N ILE A 66 12.55 -8.54 7.01
CA ILE A 66 11.29 -8.17 7.66
C ILE A 66 10.77 -9.30 8.55
N LYS A 67 10.83 -10.55 8.10
CA LYS A 67 10.45 -11.71 8.94
C LYS A 67 11.32 -11.80 10.21
N LYS A 68 12.61 -11.51 10.08
CA LYS A 68 13.54 -11.56 11.22
C LYS A 68 13.34 -10.44 12.23
N TYR A 69 13.13 -9.21 11.76
CA TYR A 69 13.04 -8.01 12.61
C TYR A 69 11.60 -7.57 12.92
N GLY A 70 10.62 -8.13 12.23
CA GLY A 70 9.19 -7.94 12.46
C GLY A 70 8.59 -6.72 11.79
N VAL A 71 9.37 -5.69 11.49
CA VAL A 71 8.89 -4.42 10.92
C VAL A 71 9.84 -3.88 9.87
N GLY A 72 9.29 -3.53 8.71
CA GLY A 72 10.00 -2.83 7.64
C GLY A 72 9.30 -1.55 7.20
N VAL A 73 10.06 -0.68 6.56
CA VAL A 73 9.57 0.53 5.91
C VAL A 73 10.17 0.64 4.52
N LYS A 74 9.35 0.95 3.52
CA LYS A 74 9.74 0.86 2.13
C LYS A 74 9.41 2.14 1.36
N CYS A 75 10.41 2.63 0.62
CA CYS A 75 10.27 3.65 -0.40
C CYS A 75 9.65 3.07 -1.69
N ALA A 76 9.11 3.90 -2.56
CA ALA A 76 8.55 3.45 -3.83
C ALA A 76 9.65 2.97 -4.79
N THR A 77 9.36 1.89 -5.52
CA THR A 77 10.29 1.23 -6.44
C THR A 77 9.72 1.12 -7.84
N ILE A 78 10.57 1.13 -8.86
CA ILE A 78 10.18 0.95 -10.27
C ILE A 78 9.90 -0.53 -10.56
N THR A 79 8.76 -0.81 -11.22
CA THR A 79 8.56 -2.07 -11.96
C THR A 79 8.83 -1.75 -13.43
N PRO A 80 9.95 -2.26 -14.02
CA PRO A 80 10.35 -1.85 -15.35
C PRO A 80 9.51 -2.49 -16.43
N ASN A 81 9.10 -1.69 -17.40
CA ASN A 81 8.62 -2.12 -18.71
C ASN A 81 9.76 -2.06 -19.74
N LYS A 82 9.47 -2.39 -21.01
CA LYS A 82 10.46 -2.38 -22.11
C LYS A 82 11.19 -1.05 -22.28
N ASP A 83 10.51 0.07 -22.06
CA ASP A 83 11.13 1.40 -22.18
C ASP A 83 12.10 1.65 -21.03
N ARG A 84 11.74 1.25 -19.82
CA ARG A 84 12.62 1.32 -18.63
C ARG A 84 13.83 0.40 -18.75
N VAL A 85 13.67 -0.79 -19.36
CA VAL A 85 14.80 -1.69 -19.64
C VAL A 85 15.83 -1.00 -20.54
N LYS A 86 15.39 -0.29 -21.58
CA LYS A 86 16.28 0.48 -22.45
C LYS A 86 16.90 1.68 -21.72
N GLU A 87 16.09 2.47 -21.03
CA GLU A 87 16.52 3.67 -20.32
C GLU A 87 17.62 3.39 -19.30
N TYR A 88 17.44 2.34 -18.50
CA TYR A 88 18.36 1.95 -17.42
C TYR A 88 19.40 0.92 -17.85
N ASN A 89 19.37 0.46 -19.11
CA ASN A 89 20.24 -0.61 -19.64
C ASN A 89 20.21 -1.88 -18.77
N LEU A 90 19.01 -2.41 -18.54
CA LEU A 90 18.79 -3.57 -17.68
C LEU A 90 18.93 -4.89 -18.44
N LYS A 91 19.25 -5.96 -17.74
CA LYS A 91 19.32 -7.32 -18.28
C LYS A 91 17.96 -7.82 -18.80
N LYS A 92 16.86 -7.42 -18.15
CA LYS A 92 15.48 -7.83 -18.50
C LYS A 92 14.41 -6.98 -17.80
N GLU A 93 13.15 -7.23 -18.11
CA GLU A 93 12.00 -6.73 -17.35
C GLU A 93 11.91 -7.51 -16.03
N TRP A 94 12.33 -6.87 -14.92
CA TRP A 94 12.23 -7.46 -13.58
C TRP A 94 10.79 -7.39 -13.07
N SER A 95 10.39 -8.41 -12.31
CA SER A 95 9.09 -8.45 -11.63
C SER A 95 8.94 -7.31 -10.62
N SER A 96 7.70 -7.03 -10.22
CA SER A 96 7.42 -6.03 -9.20
C SER A 96 8.03 -6.44 -7.85
N PRO A 97 8.91 -5.62 -7.24
CA PRO A 97 9.45 -5.91 -5.92
C PRO A 97 8.35 -5.90 -4.84
N ASN A 98 7.33 -5.07 -5.01
CA ASN A 98 6.16 -5.09 -4.12
C ASN A 98 5.45 -6.45 -4.19
N GLY A 99 5.23 -7.00 -5.39
CA GLY A 99 4.65 -8.31 -5.59
C GLY A 99 5.47 -9.43 -4.93
N THR A 100 6.81 -9.38 -5.08
CA THR A 100 7.73 -10.33 -4.49
C THR A 100 7.69 -10.29 -2.95
N ILE A 101 7.77 -9.11 -2.34
CA ILE A 101 7.71 -8.94 -0.88
C ILE A 101 6.34 -9.38 -0.34
N ARG A 102 5.24 -8.95 -0.97
CA ARG A 102 3.88 -9.32 -0.57
C ARG A 102 3.66 -10.82 -0.60
N ALA A 103 4.14 -11.50 -1.65
CA ALA A 103 4.06 -12.95 -1.76
C ALA A 103 4.93 -13.66 -0.71
N ALA A 104 6.13 -13.15 -0.43
CA ALA A 104 7.03 -13.71 0.57
C ALA A 104 6.48 -13.60 2.00
N LEU A 105 5.74 -12.52 2.30
CA LEU A 105 5.14 -12.27 3.60
C LEU A 105 3.71 -12.83 3.74
N ASP A 106 3.09 -13.29 2.65
CA ASP A 106 1.68 -13.72 2.59
C ASP A 106 0.74 -12.68 3.24
N GLY A 107 0.94 -11.40 2.89
CA GLY A 107 0.31 -10.30 3.60
C GLY A 107 -0.95 -9.76 2.92
N THR A 108 -1.74 -9.01 3.71
CA THR A 108 -2.84 -8.17 3.25
C THR A 108 -2.39 -6.72 3.28
N VAL A 109 -2.64 -5.95 2.22
CA VAL A 109 -2.36 -4.51 2.19
C VAL A 109 -3.57 -3.75 2.70
N PHE A 110 -3.37 -2.94 3.74
CA PHE A 110 -4.36 -1.99 4.22
C PHE A 110 -3.95 -0.58 3.84
N ARG A 111 -4.86 0.15 3.23
CA ARG A 111 -4.69 1.56 2.85
C ARG A 111 -5.75 2.40 3.54
N ALA A 112 -5.32 3.50 4.16
CA ALA A 112 -6.20 4.41 4.88
C ALA A 112 -5.89 5.86 4.49
N PRO A 113 -6.90 6.72 4.31
CA PRO A 113 -6.67 8.12 3.95
C PRO A 113 -6.05 8.89 5.12
N ILE A 114 -5.15 9.81 4.80
CA ILE A 114 -4.63 10.83 5.70
C ILE A 114 -5.60 12.00 5.63
N LEU A 115 -6.40 12.18 6.68
CA LEU A 115 -7.43 13.23 6.72
C LEU A 115 -6.83 14.55 7.22
N VAL A 116 -7.13 15.62 6.51
CA VAL A 116 -6.71 16.99 6.84
C VAL A 116 -7.92 17.92 6.75
N LYS A 117 -8.13 18.76 7.74
CA LYS A 117 -9.38 19.58 7.88
C LYS A 117 -9.68 20.48 6.69
N ASN A 118 -8.65 21.06 6.09
CA ASN A 118 -8.78 21.96 4.96
C ASN A 118 -8.64 21.28 3.58
N ILE A 119 -8.56 19.93 3.56
CA ILE A 119 -8.57 19.12 2.33
C ILE A 119 -9.84 18.24 2.35
N PRO A 120 -10.97 18.77 1.91
CA PRO A 120 -12.21 18.01 1.91
C PRO A 120 -12.17 16.90 0.85
N PRO A 121 -12.80 15.74 1.09
CA PRO A 121 -12.92 14.71 0.07
C PRO A 121 -13.77 15.22 -1.12
N ALA A 122 -13.45 14.76 -2.33
CA ALA A 122 -14.18 15.09 -3.54
C ALA A 122 -15.65 14.62 -3.50
N VAL A 123 -15.93 13.56 -2.74
CA VAL A 123 -17.28 13.05 -2.51
C VAL A 123 -17.84 13.65 -1.22
N ARG A 124 -18.81 14.54 -1.36
CA ARG A 124 -19.35 15.35 -0.24
C ARG A 124 -19.98 14.53 0.89
N THR A 125 -20.44 13.32 0.61
CA THR A 125 -21.06 12.43 1.61
C THR A 125 -20.03 11.79 2.54
N TRP A 126 -18.77 11.70 2.14
CA TRP A 126 -17.72 11.07 2.94
C TRP A 126 -17.32 11.95 4.13
N LYS A 127 -17.73 11.53 5.32
CA LYS A 127 -17.44 12.21 6.59
C LYS A 127 -16.48 11.43 7.47
N LYS A 128 -16.33 10.14 7.18
CA LYS A 128 -15.47 9.20 7.90
C LYS A 128 -14.50 8.54 6.91
N PRO A 129 -13.33 8.10 7.35
CA PRO A 129 -12.37 7.45 6.47
C PRO A 129 -12.93 6.16 5.87
N ILE A 130 -12.60 5.91 4.61
CA ILE A 130 -12.87 4.65 3.94
C ILE A 130 -11.52 3.96 3.77
N HIS A 131 -11.38 2.80 4.36
CA HIS A 131 -10.17 1.99 4.29
C HIS A 131 -10.31 0.94 3.21
N ILE A 132 -9.22 0.58 2.55
CA ILE A 132 -9.15 -0.56 1.63
C ILE A 132 -8.37 -1.69 2.30
N GLY A 133 -8.92 -2.91 2.25
CA GLY A 133 -8.19 -4.14 2.46
C GLY A 133 -7.96 -4.83 1.12
N ARG A 134 -6.72 -4.83 0.62
CA ARG A 134 -6.35 -5.44 -0.65
C ARG A 134 -5.71 -6.81 -0.41
N HIS A 135 -6.26 -7.84 -1.02
CA HIS A 135 -5.60 -9.15 -1.07
C HIS A 135 -4.30 -9.04 -1.86
N ALA A 136 -3.17 -9.36 -1.24
CA ALA A 136 -1.86 -9.14 -1.86
C ALA A 136 -1.30 -10.34 -2.62
N TYR A 137 -2.16 -11.28 -3.01
CA TYR A 137 -1.78 -12.52 -3.68
C TYR A 137 -2.69 -12.83 -4.86
N GLY A 138 -2.17 -13.57 -5.85
CA GLY A 138 -2.95 -14.09 -6.98
C GLY A 138 -3.43 -13.01 -7.95
N ASP A 139 -4.55 -13.30 -8.61
CA ASP A 139 -5.15 -12.51 -9.68
C ASP A 139 -4.14 -12.24 -10.83
N VAL A 140 -4.31 -11.11 -11.52
CA VAL A 140 -3.43 -10.69 -12.62
C VAL A 140 -1.98 -10.43 -12.21
N TYR A 141 -1.70 -10.28 -10.91
CA TYR A 141 -0.34 -10.06 -10.38
C TYR A 141 0.50 -11.34 -10.30
N LYS A 142 -0.12 -12.50 -10.44
CA LYS A 142 0.54 -13.80 -10.47
C LYS A 142 -0.11 -14.68 -11.53
N ASN A 143 0.00 -14.25 -12.77
CA ASN A 143 -0.64 -14.87 -13.92
C ASN A 143 0.35 -15.68 -14.77
N CYS A 144 -0.22 -16.42 -15.72
CA CYS A 144 0.47 -17.04 -16.84
C CYS A 144 -0.17 -16.52 -18.14
N GLU A 145 0.60 -15.94 -19.02
CA GLU A 145 0.12 -15.33 -20.24
C GLU A 145 0.76 -15.92 -21.48
N TYR A 146 -0.01 -15.99 -22.58
CA TYR A 146 0.50 -16.42 -23.87
C TYR A 146 -0.11 -15.62 -25.01
N LYS A 147 0.75 -15.18 -25.94
CA LYS A 147 0.33 -14.59 -27.20
C LYS A 147 0.05 -15.69 -28.21
N VAL A 148 -1.20 -15.94 -28.52
CA VAL A 148 -1.65 -16.90 -29.52
C VAL A 148 -1.29 -16.37 -30.91
N PRO A 149 -0.43 -17.06 -31.71
CA PRO A 149 0.06 -16.52 -33.00
C PRO A 149 -0.89 -16.77 -34.17
N GLU A 150 -1.73 -17.83 -34.09
CA GLU A 150 -2.56 -18.29 -35.19
C GLU A 150 -3.84 -18.98 -34.72
N ALA A 151 -4.68 -19.48 -35.62
CA ALA A 151 -5.87 -20.24 -35.27
C ALA A 151 -5.50 -21.54 -34.53
N GLY A 152 -6.34 -21.92 -33.56
CA GLY A 152 -6.08 -23.12 -32.75
C GLY A 152 -6.95 -23.13 -31.49
N LYS A 153 -6.90 -24.21 -30.74
CA LYS A 153 -7.68 -24.44 -29.53
C LYS A 153 -6.85 -24.20 -28.28
N ALA A 154 -7.34 -23.37 -27.38
CA ALA A 154 -6.74 -23.18 -26.04
C ALA A 154 -7.58 -23.92 -25.00
N GLU A 155 -6.90 -24.69 -24.14
CA GLU A 155 -7.51 -25.46 -23.05
C GLU A 155 -6.81 -25.18 -21.72
N MET A 156 -7.55 -25.29 -20.65
CA MET A 156 -7.05 -25.33 -19.28
C MET A 156 -7.18 -26.75 -18.75
N VAL A 157 -6.13 -27.27 -18.14
CA VAL A 157 -6.07 -28.64 -17.62
C VAL A 157 -5.61 -28.61 -16.17
N PHE A 158 -6.27 -29.38 -15.31
CA PHE A 158 -5.79 -29.63 -13.97
C PHE A 158 -5.36 -31.09 -13.83
N THR A 159 -4.08 -31.30 -13.48
CA THR A 159 -3.47 -32.59 -13.21
C THR A 159 -3.09 -32.66 -11.73
N ASN A 160 -3.48 -33.74 -11.04
CA ASN A 160 -3.13 -33.93 -9.64
C ASN A 160 -1.65 -34.31 -9.45
N ALA A 161 -1.20 -34.43 -8.19
CA ALA A 161 0.19 -34.76 -7.86
C ALA A 161 0.62 -36.17 -8.33
N ALA A 162 -0.33 -37.04 -8.60
CA ALA A 162 -0.07 -38.41 -9.15
C ALA A 162 0.04 -38.41 -10.68
N GLY A 163 -0.17 -37.24 -11.33
CA GLY A 163 -0.12 -37.11 -12.78
C GLY A 163 -1.44 -37.43 -13.49
N GLU A 164 -2.54 -37.60 -12.74
CA GLU A 164 -3.85 -37.88 -13.32
C GLU A 164 -4.57 -36.60 -13.71
N GLU A 165 -5.10 -36.51 -14.91
CA GLU A 165 -5.94 -35.42 -15.36
C GLU A 165 -7.33 -35.52 -14.69
N LEU A 166 -7.65 -34.55 -13.80
CA LEU A 166 -8.93 -34.52 -13.11
C LEU A 166 -9.95 -33.61 -13.78
N TRP A 167 -9.48 -32.63 -14.56
CA TRP A 167 -10.37 -31.69 -15.22
C TRP A 167 -9.71 -31.07 -16.45
N ARG A 168 -10.54 -30.83 -17.49
CA ARG A 168 -10.16 -30.12 -18.70
C ARG A 168 -11.31 -29.24 -19.15
N GLY A 169 -11.00 -27.99 -19.53
CA GLY A 169 -11.97 -27.06 -20.08
C GLY A 169 -11.40 -26.28 -21.25
N THR A 170 -12.21 -26.08 -22.28
CA THR A 170 -11.84 -25.23 -23.40
C THR A 170 -11.97 -23.76 -22.98
N ILE A 171 -10.90 -22.99 -23.12
CA ILE A 171 -10.90 -21.55 -22.94
C ILE A 171 -11.51 -20.88 -24.18
N GLN A 172 -10.96 -21.21 -25.36
CA GLN A 172 -11.41 -20.63 -26.62
C GLN A 172 -10.94 -21.46 -27.82
N ASP A 173 -11.75 -21.47 -28.87
CA ASP A 173 -11.41 -21.96 -30.19
C ASP A 173 -11.08 -20.74 -31.09
N PHE A 174 -9.79 -20.40 -31.16
CA PHE A 174 -9.29 -19.25 -31.88
C PHE A 174 -9.38 -19.43 -33.38
N LYS A 175 -9.95 -18.44 -34.07
CA LYS A 175 -10.00 -18.39 -35.54
C LYS A 175 -8.86 -17.58 -36.17
N GLY A 176 -7.95 -17.07 -35.34
CA GLY A 176 -6.76 -16.29 -35.70
C GLY A 176 -5.98 -15.88 -34.45
N PRO A 177 -5.02 -14.95 -34.59
CA PRO A 177 -4.24 -14.50 -33.44
C PRO A 177 -5.06 -13.95 -32.29
N GLY A 178 -4.58 -14.15 -31.04
CA GLY A 178 -5.26 -13.68 -29.84
C GLY A 178 -4.33 -13.66 -28.63
N VAL A 179 -4.91 -13.58 -27.45
CA VAL A 179 -4.20 -13.67 -26.17
C VAL A 179 -4.97 -14.55 -25.19
N ILE A 180 -4.27 -15.25 -24.31
CA ILE A 180 -4.84 -15.96 -23.18
C ILE A 180 -4.09 -15.59 -21.91
N GLN A 181 -4.82 -15.61 -20.79
CA GLN A 181 -4.28 -15.38 -19.46
C GLN A 181 -4.93 -16.38 -18.48
N GLY A 182 -4.09 -17.05 -17.68
CA GLY A 182 -4.52 -17.87 -16.55
C GLY A 182 -4.22 -17.19 -15.23
N ILE A 183 -5.21 -17.08 -14.37
CA ILE A 183 -5.08 -16.55 -13.01
C ILE A 183 -5.44 -17.64 -11.99
N HIS A 184 -4.97 -17.49 -10.75
CA HIS A 184 -5.25 -18.45 -9.68
C HIS A 184 -5.29 -17.78 -8.32
N ASN A 185 -5.86 -18.51 -7.36
CA ASN A 185 -5.75 -18.21 -5.94
C ASN A 185 -5.70 -19.52 -5.14
N THR A 186 -5.54 -19.44 -3.83
CA THR A 186 -5.59 -20.60 -2.94
C THR A 186 -6.50 -20.31 -1.77
N ASP A 187 -7.26 -21.31 -1.32
CA ASP A 187 -8.18 -21.21 -0.16
C ASP A 187 -7.44 -20.71 1.09
N LYS A 188 -6.21 -21.17 1.30
CA LYS A 188 -5.36 -20.73 2.41
C LYS A 188 -5.10 -19.24 2.37
N SER A 189 -4.74 -18.69 1.20
CA SER A 189 -4.46 -17.25 1.04
C SER A 189 -5.74 -16.42 1.18
N ILE A 190 -6.85 -16.89 0.62
CA ILE A 190 -8.16 -16.23 0.77
C ILE A 190 -8.59 -16.21 2.23
N SER A 191 -8.44 -17.34 2.96
CA SER A 191 -8.76 -17.41 4.39
C SER A 191 -7.88 -16.48 5.23
N SER A 192 -6.57 -16.40 4.93
CA SER A 192 -5.66 -15.45 5.58
C SER A 192 -6.08 -14.00 5.35
N PHE A 193 -6.49 -13.67 4.12
CA PHE A 193 -7.01 -12.36 3.76
C PHE A 193 -8.30 -12.01 4.52
N ALA A 194 -9.27 -12.94 4.58
CA ALA A 194 -10.51 -12.73 5.32
C ALA A 194 -10.24 -12.46 6.81
N LYS A 195 -9.39 -13.29 7.45
CA LYS A 195 -8.97 -13.09 8.85
C LYS A 195 -8.31 -11.75 9.08
N ALA A 196 -7.40 -11.34 8.20
CA ALA A 196 -6.71 -10.06 8.31
C ALA A 196 -7.71 -8.89 8.22
N CYS A 197 -8.67 -8.93 7.28
CA CYS A 197 -9.71 -7.91 7.13
C CYS A 197 -10.59 -7.83 8.38
N PHE A 198 -11.07 -8.94 8.89
CA PHE A 198 -11.92 -8.94 10.09
C PHE A 198 -11.16 -8.50 11.34
N THR A 199 -9.91 -8.91 11.51
CA THR A 199 -9.05 -8.44 12.61
C THR A 199 -8.84 -6.93 12.55
N TYR A 200 -8.45 -6.42 11.39
CA TYR A 200 -8.23 -4.99 11.18
C TYR A 200 -9.50 -4.17 11.45
N ALA A 201 -10.63 -4.63 10.91
CA ALA A 201 -11.91 -3.96 11.10
C ALA A 201 -12.37 -3.96 12.56
N TYR A 202 -12.19 -5.06 13.27
CA TYR A 202 -12.50 -5.17 14.69
C TYR A 202 -11.66 -4.20 15.53
N ASP A 203 -10.35 -4.15 15.29
CA ASP A 203 -9.43 -3.25 15.99
C ASP A 203 -9.73 -1.77 15.71
N GLN A 204 -10.10 -1.44 14.47
CA GLN A 204 -10.40 -0.06 14.04
C GLN A 204 -11.89 0.33 14.21
N LYS A 205 -12.76 -0.60 14.65
CA LYS A 205 -14.21 -0.40 14.77
C LYS A 205 -14.87 0.03 13.44
N LEU A 206 -14.53 -0.67 12.35
CA LEU A 206 -15.02 -0.41 11.00
C LEU A 206 -15.99 -1.51 10.57
N HIS A 207 -17.06 -1.14 9.86
CA HIS A 207 -17.85 -2.11 9.10
C HIS A 207 -16.99 -2.75 8.01
N VAL A 208 -17.30 -3.97 7.59
CA VAL A 208 -16.58 -4.64 6.49
C VAL A 208 -17.51 -4.82 5.30
N TRP A 209 -17.09 -4.30 4.16
CA TRP A 209 -17.69 -4.59 2.87
C TRP A 209 -16.73 -5.48 2.09
N PHE A 210 -17.18 -6.64 1.64
CA PHE A 210 -16.40 -7.45 0.70
C PHE A 210 -17.06 -7.40 -0.67
N GLY A 211 -16.29 -7.03 -1.70
CA GLY A 211 -16.74 -6.89 -3.08
C GLY A 211 -16.09 -7.91 -4.02
N ALA A 212 -16.92 -8.67 -4.76
CA ALA A 212 -16.48 -9.55 -5.84
C ALA A 212 -17.60 -9.68 -6.89
N LYS A 213 -17.37 -10.40 -8.01
CA LYS A 213 -18.38 -10.56 -9.08
C LYS A 213 -18.77 -12.02 -9.26
N ASP A 214 -19.26 -12.66 -8.20
CA ASP A 214 -19.64 -14.07 -8.17
C ASP A 214 -20.80 -14.45 -9.13
N THR A 215 -21.59 -13.48 -9.56
CA THR A 215 -22.63 -13.67 -10.59
C THR A 215 -22.05 -13.96 -11.98
N ILE A 216 -20.82 -13.56 -12.25
CA ILE A 216 -20.08 -13.79 -13.50
C ILE A 216 -18.97 -14.83 -13.27
N SER A 217 -18.11 -14.62 -12.28
CA SER A 217 -17.04 -15.53 -11.89
C SER A 217 -17.57 -16.53 -10.87
N LYS A 218 -18.34 -17.52 -11.38
CA LYS A 218 -19.17 -18.42 -10.56
C LYS A 218 -18.39 -19.48 -9.76
N VAL A 219 -17.10 -19.59 -10.00
CA VAL A 219 -16.19 -20.49 -9.24
C VAL A 219 -15.18 -19.63 -8.49
N TYR A 220 -14.39 -18.85 -9.19
CA TYR A 220 -13.30 -18.07 -8.60
C TYR A 220 -13.77 -17.05 -7.56
N ASP A 221 -14.70 -16.16 -7.92
CA ASP A 221 -15.21 -15.13 -7.00
C ASP A 221 -16.20 -15.72 -5.98
N ALA A 222 -16.94 -16.78 -6.36
CA ALA A 222 -17.83 -17.45 -5.44
C ALA A 222 -17.08 -18.15 -4.29
N ASP A 223 -15.88 -18.66 -4.55
CA ASP A 223 -15.04 -19.27 -3.52
C ASP A 223 -14.51 -18.23 -2.52
N PHE A 224 -14.10 -17.06 -2.99
CA PHE A 224 -13.79 -15.92 -2.11
C PHE A 224 -14.97 -15.57 -1.20
N ARG A 225 -16.17 -15.44 -1.76
CA ARG A 225 -17.39 -15.15 -0.98
C ARG A 225 -17.66 -16.22 0.06
N LYS A 226 -17.59 -17.49 -0.32
CA LYS A 226 -17.81 -18.64 0.56
C LYS A 226 -16.84 -18.62 1.74
N ILE A 227 -15.54 -18.48 1.48
CA ILE A 227 -14.50 -18.48 2.52
C ILE A 227 -14.66 -17.28 3.46
N PHE A 228 -14.98 -16.09 2.96
CA PHE A 228 -15.27 -14.91 3.81
C PHE A 228 -16.48 -15.15 4.71
N GLU A 229 -17.56 -15.70 4.16
CA GLU A 229 -18.77 -15.99 4.92
C GLU A 229 -18.52 -17.05 6.01
N GLU A 230 -17.84 -18.14 5.69
CA GLU A 230 -17.48 -19.19 6.65
C GLU A 230 -16.60 -18.65 7.78
N GLU A 231 -15.58 -17.85 7.45
CA GLU A 231 -14.69 -17.22 8.45
C GLU A 231 -15.46 -16.25 9.35
N TYR A 232 -16.36 -15.44 8.77
CA TYR A 232 -17.20 -14.52 9.53
C TYR A 232 -18.12 -15.24 10.50
N GLN A 233 -18.91 -16.19 10.03
CA GLN A 233 -19.88 -16.91 10.85
C GLN A 233 -19.21 -17.67 11.99
N LYS A 234 -18.05 -18.29 11.72
CA LYS A 234 -17.34 -19.13 12.70
C LYS A 234 -16.61 -18.33 13.76
N ASN A 235 -15.95 -17.21 13.39
CA ASN A 235 -14.93 -16.60 14.24
C ASN A 235 -15.20 -15.13 14.59
N TRP A 236 -16.08 -14.43 13.87
CA TRP A 236 -16.19 -12.97 13.95
C TRP A 236 -17.58 -12.43 14.25
N LYS A 237 -18.64 -13.13 13.90
CA LYS A 237 -20.02 -12.63 14.02
C LYS A 237 -20.32 -12.11 15.44
N SER A 238 -20.14 -12.93 16.47
CA SER A 238 -20.41 -12.53 17.85
C SER A 238 -19.55 -11.34 18.30
N LYS A 239 -18.27 -11.30 17.88
CA LYS A 239 -17.37 -10.19 18.19
C LYS A 239 -17.79 -8.88 17.51
N PHE A 240 -18.30 -8.97 16.29
CA PHE A 240 -18.79 -7.81 15.55
C PHE A 240 -20.08 -7.28 16.16
N GLU A 241 -21.00 -8.16 16.53
CA GLU A 241 -22.24 -7.81 17.25
C GLU A 241 -21.93 -7.11 18.57
N GLU A 242 -20.95 -7.60 19.35
CA GLU A 242 -20.53 -7.02 20.63
C GLU A 242 -20.07 -5.55 20.49
N VAL A 243 -19.38 -5.22 19.41
CA VAL A 243 -18.83 -3.87 19.17
C VAL A 243 -19.65 -3.01 18.20
N GLY A 244 -20.78 -3.53 17.72
CA GLY A 244 -21.70 -2.79 16.85
C GLY A 244 -21.19 -2.54 15.44
N ILE A 245 -20.38 -3.46 14.88
CA ILE A 245 -19.92 -3.40 13.48
C ILE A 245 -20.52 -4.56 12.67
N GLU A 246 -20.58 -4.39 11.37
CA GLU A 246 -21.26 -5.31 10.46
C GLU A 246 -20.34 -5.76 9.34
N TYR A 247 -20.58 -6.96 8.83
CA TYR A 247 -20.01 -7.48 7.59
C TYR A 247 -21.12 -7.76 6.61
N PHE A 248 -20.91 -7.40 5.34
CA PHE A 248 -21.74 -7.90 4.26
C PHE A 248 -20.96 -8.04 2.94
N PHE A 249 -21.43 -8.99 2.15
CA PHE A 249 -21.00 -9.17 0.77
C PHE A 249 -21.84 -8.32 -0.18
N THR A 250 -21.22 -7.74 -1.20
CA THR A 250 -21.91 -7.05 -2.30
C THR A 250 -21.17 -7.27 -3.62
N LEU A 251 -21.86 -7.16 -4.75
CA LEU A 251 -21.16 -7.18 -6.03
C LEU A 251 -20.22 -5.99 -6.14
N ILE A 252 -19.07 -6.17 -6.77
CA ILE A 252 -18.05 -5.11 -6.83
C ILE A 252 -18.55 -3.83 -7.49
N ASP A 253 -19.35 -3.92 -8.54
CA ASP A 253 -20.00 -2.79 -9.21
C ASP A 253 -21.04 -2.09 -8.32
N ASP A 254 -21.81 -2.85 -7.54
CA ASP A 254 -22.71 -2.30 -6.53
C ASP A 254 -21.92 -1.59 -5.41
N ALA A 255 -20.77 -2.15 -4.98
CA ALA A 255 -19.90 -1.50 -4.02
C ALA A 255 -19.43 -0.13 -4.54
N VAL A 256 -18.99 -0.05 -5.80
CA VAL A 256 -18.60 1.22 -6.45
C VAL A 256 -19.73 2.24 -6.43
N ALA A 257 -20.97 1.81 -6.74
CA ALA A 257 -22.13 2.70 -6.70
C ALA A 257 -22.48 3.15 -5.27
N ARG A 258 -22.38 2.24 -4.29
CA ARG A 258 -22.69 2.51 -2.87
C ARG A 258 -21.66 3.42 -2.23
N ILE A 259 -20.38 3.27 -2.56
CA ILE A 259 -19.30 4.05 -1.97
C ILE A 259 -19.50 5.56 -2.21
N MET A 260 -20.07 5.93 -3.36
CA MET A 260 -20.36 7.34 -3.70
C MET A 260 -21.48 7.97 -2.87
N LYS A 261 -22.23 7.16 -2.11
CA LYS A 261 -23.41 7.60 -1.34
C LYS A 261 -23.25 7.38 0.17
N THR A 262 -22.21 6.66 0.61
CA THR A 262 -21.96 6.38 2.02
C THR A 262 -21.36 7.59 2.74
N GLU A 263 -21.48 7.59 4.07
CA GLU A 263 -20.73 8.52 4.93
C GLU A 263 -19.28 8.08 5.21
N GLY A 264 -18.90 6.87 4.81
CA GLY A 264 -17.63 6.26 5.14
C GLY A 264 -17.68 5.44 6.44
N GLY A 265 -16.52 5.19 7.03
CA GLY A 265 -16.41 4.43 8.29
C GLY A 265 -16.41 2.91 8.09
N MET A 266 -15.89 2.45 6.96
CA MET A 266 -15.79 1.02 6.65
C MET A 266 -14.42 0.64 6.10
N LEU A 267 -14.13 -0.65 6.20
CA LEU A 267 -13.11 -1.35 5.46
C LEU A 267 -13.76 -1.98 4.21
N TRP A 268 -13.32 -1.58 3.04
CA TRP A 268 -13.69 -2.22 1.79
C TRP A 268 -12.64 -3.26 1.40
N ALA A 269 -12.97 -4.53 1.62
CA ALA A 269 -12.13 -5.66 1.26
C ALA A 269 -12.28 -5.97 -0.23
N CYS A 270 -11.17 -6.03 -0.94
CA CYS A 270 -11.11 -6.21 -2.39
C CYS A 270 -10.08 -7.29 -2.76
N LYS A 271 -10.34 -8.03 -3.83
CA LYS A 271 -9.33 -8.86 -4.47
C LYS A 271 -8.14 -8.01 -4.93
N ASN A 272 -7.05 -8.65 -5.36
CA ASN A 272 -5.78 -7.97 -5.60
C ASN A 272 -5.91 -6.80 -6.60
N TYR A 273 -6.42 -7.06 -7.81
CA TYR A 273 -6.57 -6.03 -8.84
C TYR A 273 -7.62 -4.98 -8.49
N ASP A 274 -8.78 -5.42 -8.01
CA ASP A 274 -9.85 -4.52 -7.58
C ASP A 274 -9.36 -3.56 -6.48
N GLY A 275 -8.60 -4.09 -5.51
CA GLY A 275 -8.03 -3.30 -4.41
C GLY A 275 -6.96 -2.30 -4.85
N ASP A 276 -6.18 -2.62 -5.89
CA ASP A 276 -5.22 -1.70 -6.47
C ASP A 276 -5.92 -0.48 -7.08
N VAL A 277 -6.88 -0.74 -7.97
CA VAL A 277 -7.61 0.32 -8.68
C VAL A 277 -8.45 1.17 -7.72
N MET A 278 -9.20 0.51 -6.81
CA MET A 278 -10.10 1.21 -5.90
C MET A 278 -9.36 2.03 -4.85
N SER A 279 -8.20 1.59 -4.39
CA SER A 279 -7.40 2.39 -3.45
C SER A 279 -6.83 3.66 -4.08
N ASP A 280 -6.45 3.63 -5.35
CA ASP A 280 -5.98 4.82 -6.07
C ASP A 280 -7.13 5.80 -6.33
N MET A 281 -8.32 5.29 -6.65
CA MET A 281 -9.53 6.12 -6.76
C MET A 281 -9.82 6.84 -5.42
N LEU A 282 -9.81 6.10 -4.31
CA LEU A 282 -10.06 6.68 -2.98
C LEU A 282 -8.97 7.70 -2.61
N GLY A 283 -7.70 7.39 -2.82
CA GLY A 283 -6.59 8.31 -2.55
C GLY A 283 -6.75 9.62 -3.30
N SER A 284 -7.08 9.54 -4.59
CA SER A 284 -7.35 10.73 -5.41
C SER A 284 -8.54 11.52 -4.89
N ALA A 285 -9.60 10.85 -4.46
CA ALA A 285 -10.81 11.50 -3.93
C ALA A 285 -10.60 12.10 -2.53
N TYR A 286 -9.63 11.63 -1.75
CA TYR A 286 -9.21 12.25 -0.49
C TYR A 286 -8.11 13.32 -0.68
N GLY A 287 -7.87 13.76 -1.91
CA GLY A 287 -7.03 14.91 -2.26
C GLY A 287 -5.82 14.56 -3.11
N SER A 288 -5.12 13.48 -2.82
CA SER A 288 -3.94 13.04 -3.58
C SER A 288 -3.60 11.58 -3.23
N LEU A 289 -2.97 10.85 -4.16
CA LEU A 289 -2.39 9.53 -3.86
C LEU A 289 -1.38 9.57 -2.71
N ALA A 290 -0.70 10.71 -2.52
CA ALA A 290 0.21 10.93 -1.41
C ALA A 290 -0.49 11.14 -0.05
N MET A 291 -1.82 11.17 -0.04
CA MET A 291 -2.64 11.24 1.18
C MET A 291 -3.21 9.88 1.60
N MET A 292 -2.56 8.79 1.21
CA MET A 292 -2.92 7.44 1.62
C MET A 292 -1.74 6.76 2.32
N THR A 293 -2.00 6.21 3.50
CA THR A 293 -1.08 5.27 4.15
C THR A 293 -1.18 3.90 3.51
N SER A 294 -0.14 3.10 3.56
CA SER A 294 -0.15 1.71 3.11
C SER A 294 0.65 0.85 4.09
N VAL A 295 0.07 -0.24 4.53
CA VAL A 295 0.74 -1.23 5.37
C VAL A 295 0.41 -2.63 4.90
N LEU A 296 1.44 -3.43 4.67
CA LEU A 296 1.33 -4.87 4.48
C LEU A 296 1.36 -5.55 5.85
N VAL A 297 0.35 -6.34 6.15
CA VAL A 297 0.24 -7.11 7.39
C VAL A 297 0.26 -8.59 7.07
N SER A 298 1.28 -9.28 7.55
CA SER A 298 1.39 -10.74 7.41
C SER A 298 0.54 -11.46 8.47
N PRO A 299 -0.04 -12.65 8.15
CA PRO A 299 -0.72 -13.49 9.14
C PRO A 299 0.17 -13.91 10.33
N GLN A 300 1.49 -13.89 10.15
CA GLN A 300 2.48 -14.21 11.18
C GLN A 300 2.84 -12.98 12.04
N GLY A 301 2.27 -11.81 11.79
CA GLY A 301 2.52 -10.60 12.55
C GLY A 301 3.74 -9.80 12.12
N PHE A 302 4.15 -9.91 10.85
CA PHE A 302 5.16 -9.04 10.23
C PHE A 302 4.46 -7.86 9.56
N TYR A 303 5.14 -6.71 9.52
CA TYR A 303 4.60 -5.46 9.01
C TYR A 303 5.59 -4.81 8.05
N GLU A 304 5.10 -4.34 6.92
CA GLU A 304 5.85 -3.47 6.02
C GLU A 304 5.02 -2.23 5.70
N PHE A 305 5.56 -1.06 6.05
CA PHE A 305 4.93 0.23 5.80
C PHE A 305 5.52 0.84 4.53
N GLU A 306 4.67 1.33 3.63
CA GLU A 306 5.12 1.91 2.37
C GLU A 306 4.28 3.14 1.99
N ALA A 307 4.77 3.94 1.05
CA ALA A 307 3.95 4.91 0.35
C ALA A 307 3.04 4.19 -0.64
N SER A 308 1.78 4.59 -0.72
CA SER A 308 0.81 4.00 -1.65
C SER A 308 1.01 4.43 -3.12
N HIS A 309 1.77 5.51 -3.36
CA HIS A 309 2.04 6.06 -4.70
C HIS A 309 3.35 5.52 -5.30
N GLY A 310 3.54 5.73 -6.61
CA GLY A 310 4.76 5.37 -7.32
C GLY A 310 5.92 6.35 -7.09
N THR A 311 6.95 6.25 -7.93
CA THR A 311 8.25 6.92 -7.77
C THR A 311 8.27 8.41 -8.15
N VAL A 312 7.14 8.97 -8.62
CA VAL A 312 6.97 10.38 -9.03
C VAL A 312 7.97 10.77 -10.14
N GLN A 313 8.04 9.95 -11.18
CA GLN A 313 8.95 10.06 -12.31
C GLN A 313 9.02 11.45 -12.96
N LYS A 314 7.86 12.10 -13.21
CA LYS A 314 7.82 13.43 -13.86
C LYS A 314 8.59 14.48 -13.06
N HIS A 315 8.50 14.45 -11.73
CA HIS A 315 9.24 15.38 -10.88
C HIS A 315 10.72 15.02 -10.78
N TYR A 316 11.06 13.73 -10.87
CA TYR A 316 12.46 13.29 -10.90
C TYR A 316 13.20 13.85 -12.13
N TYR A 317 12.60 13.81 -13.32
CA TYR A 317 13.21 14.40 -14.51
C TYR A 317 13.36 15.92 -14.44
N LYS A 318 12.47 16.62 -13.75
CA LYS A 318 12.65 18.05 -13.46
C LYS A 318 13.81 18.26 -12.48
N TYR A 319 13.86 17.47 -11.41
CA TYR A 319 14.95 17.52 -10.44
C TYR A 319 16.31 17.30 -11.08
N LEU A 320 16.46 16.34 -12.00
CA LEU A 320 17.71 16.11 -12.75
C LEU A 320 18.16 17.32 -13.61
N LYS A 321 17.23 18.19 -13.97
CA LYS A 321 17.51 19.45 -14.68
C LYS A 321 17.81 20.63 -13.73
N GLY A 322 17.87 20.38 -12.43
CA GLY A 322 18.06 21.42 -11.41
C GLY A 322 16.80 22.22 -11.09
N GLU A 323 15.62 21.79 -11.54
CA GLU A 323 14.36 22.45 -11.25
C GLU A 323 13.85 22.02 -9.87
N LYS A 324 13.31 22.99 -9.11
CA LYS A 324 12.60 22.69 -7.86
C LYS A 324 11.22 22.07 -8.16
N THR A 325 10.81 21.11 -7.34
CA THR A 325 9.53 20.42 -7.51
C THR A 325 8.69 20.52 -6.24
N SER A 326 7.37 20.52 -6.43
CA SER A 326 6.40 20.50 -5.34
C SER A 326 5.79 19.09 -5.24
N SER A 327 6.62 18.12 -4.80
CA SER A 327 6.21 16.73 -4.59
C SER A 327 5.75 16.55 -3.15
N ASN A 328 4.59 15.93 -2.97
CA ASN A 328 4.01 15.67 -1.66
C ASN A 328 4.73 14.51 -0.95
N SER A 329 5.25 14.77 0.25
CA SER A 329 6.00 13.79 1.05
C SER A 329 5.16 13.14 2.17
N MET A 330 3.86 13.45 2.27
CA MET A 330 3.01 12.97 3.37
C MET A 330 2.99 11.45 3.50
N ALA A 331 2.79 10.72 2.41
CA ALA A 331 2.79 9.25 2.46
C ALA A 331 4.13 8.66 2.92
N LEU A 332 5.27 9.29 2.57
CA LEU A 332 6.59 8.87 3.04
C LEU A 332 6.77 9.13 4.53
N ILE A 333 6.35 10.29 5.01
CA ILE A 333 6.35 10.64 6.44
C ILE A 333 5.50 9.62 7.21
N PHE A 334 4.29 9.34 6.73
CA PHE A 334 3.37 8.42 7.39
C PHE A 334 3.81 6.94 7.28
N ALA A 335 4.53 6.55 6.25
CA ALA A 335 5.18 5.24 6.20
C ALA A 335 6.21 5.08 7.34
N TRP A 336 7.06 6.09 7.54
CA TRP A 336 8.02 6.09 8.63
C TRP A 336 7.35 6.13 10.01
N THR A 337 6.36 7.00 10.21
CA THR A 337 5.68 7.10 11.51
C THR A 337 4.87 5.85 11.84
N GLY A 338 4.23 5.22 10.85
CA GLY A 338 3.56 3.93 11.00
C GLY A 338 4.53 2.83 11.43
N CYS A 339 5.69 2.76 10.76
CA CYS A 339 6.76 1.82 11.11
C CYS A 339 7.29 2.06 12.52
N LEU A 340 7.62 3.30 12.88
CA LEU A 340 8.10 3.68 14.21
C LEU A 340 7.07 3.38 15.30
N ARG A 341 5.81 3.69 15.06
CA ARG A 341 4.71 3.37 16.00
C ARG A 341 4.63 1.88 16.23
N LYS A 342 4.64 1.08 15.16
CA LYS A 342 4.60 -0.38 15.28
C LYS A 342 5.84 -0.94 15.97
N ARG A 343 7.02 -0.44 15.64
CA ARG A 343 8.28 -0.80 16.32
C ARG A 343 8.23 -0.47 17.80
N GLY A 344 7.78 0.73 18.15
CA GLY A 344 7.62 1.15 19.55
C GLY A 344 6.61 0.30 20.34
N GLN A 345 5.53 -0.14 19.71
CA GLN A 345 4.57 -1.06 20.31
C GLN A 345 5.19 -2.44 20.59
N LEU A 346 5.90 -3.01 19.61
CA LEU A 346 6.55 -4.31 19.76
C LEU A 346 7.69 -4.29 20.80
N ASP A 347 8.45 -3.21 20.86
CA ASP A 347 9.56 -3.03 21.80
C ASP A 347 9.13 -2.50 23.18
N LYS A 348 7.84 -2.16 23.34
CA LYS A 348 7.31 -1.50 24.53
C LYS A 348 8.06 -0.21 24.88
N THR A 349 8.30 0.64 23.87
CA THR A 349 8.96 1.94 23.97
C THR A 349 7.95 3.06 23.64
N PRO A 350 7.17 3.52 24.65
CA PRO A 350 6.11 4.52 24.44
C PRO A 350 6.64 5.85 23.92
N GLU A 351 7.90 6.21 24.20
CA GLU A 351 8.56 7.40 23.69
C GLU A 351 8.71 7.40 22.17
N VAL A 352 8.96 6.23 21.54
CA VAL A 352 9.01 6.07 20.07
C VAL A 352 7.60 6.24 19.49
N VAL A 353 6.59 5.68 20.14
CA VAL A 353 5.17 5.83 19.73
C VAL A 353 4.74 7.29 19.82
N ALA A 354 5.10 7.98 20.91
CA ALA A 354 4.79 9.40 21.12
C ALA A 354 5.49 10.30 20.09
N PHE A 355 6.76 10.02 19.75
CA PHE A 355 7.48 10.71 18.69
C PHE A 355 6.77 10.58 17.34
N ALA A 356 6.40 9.36 16.94
CA ALA A 356 5.68 9.13 15.70
C ALA A 356 4.39 9.95 15.62
N LYS A 357 3.62 10.00 16.71
CA LYS A 357 2.39 10.81 16.80
C LYS A 357 2.67 12.31 16.66
N LYS A 358 3.69 12.84 17.35
CA LYS A 358 4.08 14.24 17.26
C LYS A 358 4.50 14.65 15.84
N LEU A 359 5.21 13.75 15.13
CA LEU A 359 5.59 14.00 13.74
C LEU A 359 4.38 14.00 12.80
N GLU A 360 3.43 13.09 12.97
CA GLU A 360 2.17 13.10 12.22
C GLU A 360 1.40 14.40 12.47
N ASP A 361 1.24 14.80 13.73
CA ASP A 361 0.55 16.04 14.08
C ASP A 361 1.26 17.27 13.49
N ALA A 362 2.59 17.31 13.50
CA ALA A 362 3.35 18.38 12.87
C ALA A 362 3.11 18.47 11.36
N ALA A 363 3.06 17.33 10.67
CA ALA A 363 2.80 17.26 9.24
C ALA A 363 1.36 17.72 8.90
N LEU A 364 0.36 17.22 9.64
CA LEU A 364 -1.04 17.62 9.47
C LEU A 364 -1.25 19.12 9.72
N GLU A 365 -0.74 19.63 10.83
CA GLU A 365 -0.85 21.05 11.20
C GLU A 365 -0.11 21.98 10.22
N THR A 366 0.89 21.50 9.50
CA THR A 366 1.55 22.26 8.45
C THR A 366 0.58 22.52 7.31
N ILE A 367 -0.14 21.50 6.85
CA ILE A 367 -1.15 21.64 5.80
C ILE A 367 -2.34 22.44 6.31
N GLU A 368 -2.85 22.15 7.51
CA GLU A 368 -3.96 22.88 8.13
C GLU A 368 -3.65 24.38 8.34
N GLY A 369 -2.37 24.71 8.54
CA GLY A 369 -1.85 26.07 8.59
C GLY A 369 -1.75 26.77 7.23
N GLY A 370 -2.10 26.09 6.13
CA GLY A 370 -2.10 26.63 4.78
C GLY A 370 -0.81 26.40 3.99
N ILE A 371 0.17 25.68 4.53
CA ILE A 371 1.43 25.39 3.82
C ILE A 371 1.33 23.99 3.21
N MET A 372 1.34 23.89 1.87
CA MET A 372 1.09 22.64 1.19
C MET A 372 1.77 22.56 -0.19
N THR A 373 1.86 21.37 -0.71
CA THR A 373 2.37 21.09 -2.06
C THR A 373 1.32 21.32 -3.13
N GLY A 374 1.75 21.38 -4.41
CA GLY A 374 0.91 21.82 -5.51
C GLY A 374 -0.30 20.90 -5.78
N ASP A 375 -0.18 19.60 -5.50
CA ASP A 375 -1.29 18.65 -5.63
C ASP A 375 -2.43 18.97 -4.64
N LEU A 376 -2.11 19.38 -3.41
CA LEU A 376 -3.09 19.73 -2.40
C LEU A 376 -3.67 21.13 -2.59
N MET A 377 -2.89 22.08 -3.13
CA MET A 377 -3.39 23.43 -3.44
C MET A 377 -4.61 23.45 -4.36
N ILE A 378 -4.69 22.47 -5.28
CA ILE A 378 -5.79 22.36 -6.25
C ILE A 378 -7.11 21.98 -5.57
N VAL A 379 -7.06 21.22 -4.48
CA VAL A 379 -8.21 20.61 -3.81
C VAL A 379 -8.49 21.21 -2.43
N ALA A 380 -7.60 22.07 -1.92
CA ALA A 380 -7.75 22.68 -0.62
C ALA A 380 -8.93 23.67 -0.59
N THR A 381 -9.59 23.75 0.56
CA THR A 381 -10.56 24.81 0.82
C THR A 381 -9.90 26.17 0.63
N PRO A 382 -10.49 27.10 -0.15
CA PRO A 382 -9.92 28.45 -0.35
C PRO A 382 -9.70 29.19 0.97
N ASP A 383 -8.46 29.63 1.21
CA ASP A 383 -8.07 30.41 2.39
C ASP A 383 -6.90 31.32 1.99
N SER A 384 -6.89 32.57 2.46
CA SER A 384 -5.82 33.54 2.19
C SER A 384 -4.45 33.14 2.73
N ARG A 385 -4.41 32.21 3.67
CA ARG A 385 -3.18 31.62 4.23
C ARG A 385 -2.58 30.54 3.36
N ASN A 386 -3.33 29.99 2.39
CA ASN A 386 -2.86 28.91 1.54
C ASN A 386 -1.69 29.36 0.67
N ARG A 387 -0.59 28.64 0.79
CA ARG A 387 0.65 28.88 0.07
C ARG A 387 1.22 27.57 -0.47
N GLN A 388 1.38 27.51 -1.78
CA GLN A 388 2.14 26.43 -2.38
C GLN A 388 3.63 26.58 -2.09
N VAL A 389 4.27 25.47 -1.70
CA VAL A 389 5.69 25.41 -1.43
C VAL A 389 6.35 24.26 -2.20
N TYR A 390 7.67 24.31 -2.34
CA TYR A 390 8.44 23.20 -2.86
C TYR A 390 8.62 22.10 -1.81
N THR A 391 8.99 20.91 -2.26
CA THR A 391 9.12 19.70 -1.42
C THR A 391 9.99 19.91 -0.19
N GLU A 392 11.18 20.47 -0.38
CA GLU A 392 12.13 20.71 0.72
C GLU A 392 11.62 21.77 1.70
N GLU A 393 10.95 22.80 1.20
CA GLU A 393 10.32 23.86 2.02
C GLU A 393 9.19 23.27 2.87
N PHE A 394 8.37 22.38 2.29
CA PHE A 394 7.32 21.68 3.03
C PHE A 394 7.91 20.87 4.19
N ILE A 395 8.93 20.05 3.91
CA ILE A 395 9.58 19.20 4.92
C ILE A 395 10.24 20.09 6.00
N ALA A 396 10.84 21.22 5.63
CA ALA A 396 11.43 22.16 6.59
C ALA A 396 10.38 22.79 7.53
N GLU A 397 9.20 23.12 7.02
CA GLU A 397 8.10 23.64 7.87
C GLU A 397 7.56 22.56 8.82
N VAL A 398 7.47 21.30 8.35
CA VAL A 398 7.15 20.16 9.23
C VAL A 398 8.21 19.99 10.32
N ALA A 399 9.51 20.08 9.97
CA ALA A 399 10.62 19.98 10.93
C ALA A 399 10.54 21.09 12.00
N LYS A 400 10.22 22.32 11.61
CA LYS A 400 10.03 23.44 12.52
C LYS A 400 8.89 23.19 13.51
N LYS A 401 7.72 22.70 13.05
CA LYS A 401 6.61 22.36 13.92
C LYS A 401 6.91 21.17 14.82
N LEU A 402 7.59 20.14 14.28
CA LEU A 402 8.03 19.00 15.07
C LEU A 402 8.93 19.41 16.22
N LYS A 403 9.90 20.29 15.96
CA LYS A 403 10.78 20.83 17.00
C LYS A 403 9.99 21.51 18.12
N GLN A 404 9.01 22.36 17.79
CA GLN A 404 8.13 23.02 18.78
C GLN A 404 7.32 22.02 19.62
N LYS A 405 6.94 20.85 19.05
CA LYS A 405 6.20 19.81 19.78
C LYS A 405 7.10 18.94 20.66
N LEU A 406 8.39 18.95 20.42
CA LEU A 406 9.36 18.16 21.17
C LEU A 406 9.99 18.97 22.33
N GLU A 407 10.04 20.29 22.21
CA GLU A 407 10.38 21.21 23.27
C GLU A 407 9.24 21.33 24.29
#